data_c388275d7c2fa383a20e580df3d40f6b
#
_entry.id   c388275d7c2fa383a20e580df3d40f6b
#
_cell.length_a   1.000
_cell.length_b   1.000
_cell.length_c   1.000
_cell.angle_alpha   90.00
_cell.angle_beta   90.00
_cell.angle_gamma   90.00
#
_symmetry.space_group_name_H-M   'P 1'
#
loop_
_entity.id
_entity.type
_entity.pdbx_description
1 polymer ?
#
loop_
_entity_poly.entity_id
_entity_poly.type
_entity_poly.pdbx_seq_one_letter_code
_entity_poly.pdbx_strand_id
1 'polypeptide(L)'
;MRRHLIIDFRDAWAEARDFLMIALGTALYCTGVVVFMLPYGLTTGGVSGLAMITFYSTGVPVQFTYFSVNILFLLAAVKVLGWRFCIKTIFGVSAATFWLWLFQLVIQDPVTHQLPRIVGDEIFMACVLGSIIEGIGLSFCFLHNGSMGGTDIIAAMVNKFRDISLGHIMMACDVVIISSCYFVFHDWQRVIFGFVFLILSSITLDYCVRRQHQSVEFKIFSRNHAGIAQEITRHGYGVTVLEGKGWWTQTERKVLVCVVRERHAKEVMCAIKKVDPYAFFSVTNVQSVYGEGFDTVKAHLKNQKPILIFVTEDAARLEHMHRLLDARFDLRSTEDIGCPVKDPRYIKRLYAFNAFIEEDGAFVVITGQYNNVEQEHRLEGADAVKQLIEICAH
;
A
#
# COMPACT_ATOMS: atom_id res chain seq x y z
N MET A 1 22.45 0.43 23.67
CA MET A 1 23.03 1.28 22.60
C MET A 1 23.16 0.59 21.24
N ARG A 2 23.70 -0.64 21.09
CA ARG A 2 23.80 -1.33 19.78
C ARG A 2 22.46 -1.78 19.15
N ARG A 3 21.42 -2.07 19.92
CA ARG A 3 20.10 -2.49 19.37
C ARG A 3 19.32 -1.33 18.75
N HIS A 4 19.40 -0.13 19.29
CA HIS A 4 18.76 1.06 18.69
C HIS A 4 19.41 1.46 17.34
N LEU A 5 20.73 1.38 17.24
CA LEU A 5 21.45 1.67 15.98
C LEU A 5 21.08 0.72 14.82
N ILE A 6 20.78 -0.55 15.13
CA ILE A 6 20.40 -1.55 14.09
C ILE A 6 18.97 -1.35 13.59
N ILE A 7 18.06 -0.90 14.45
CA ILE A 7 16.67 -0.60 14.08
C ILE A 7 16.63 0.65 13.20
N ASP A 8 17.31 1.73 13.60
CA ASP A 8 17.44 2.96 12.80
C ASP A 8 18.04 2.72 11.41
N PHE A 9 19.01 1.83 11.29
CA PHE A 9 19.66 1.55 10.01
C PHE A 9 18.76 0.77 9.04
N ARG A 10 17.95 -0.14 9.55
CA ARG A 10 16.98 -0.91 8.74
C ARG A 10 15.83 -0.05 8.26
N ASP A 11 15.35 0.85 9.09
CA ASP A 11 14.26 1.77 8.75
C ASP A 11 14.74 2.84 7.76
N ALA A 12 15.91 3.40 7.97
CA ALA A 12 16.54 4.33 7.03
C ALA A 12 16.83 3.67 5.66
N TRP A 13 17.25 2.40 5.65
CA TRP A 13 17.45 1.64 4.40
C TRP A 13 16.13 1.35 3.69
N ALA A 14 15.04 1.04 4.43
CA ALA A 14 13.71 0.82 3.86
C ALA A 14 13.17 2.11 3.21
N GLU A 15 13.33 3.25 3.87
CA GLU A 15 12.96 4.56 3.32
C GLU A 15 13.80 4.92 2.08
N ALA A 16 15.11 4.74 2.14
CA ALA A 16 15.99 5.00 1.00
C ALA A 16 15.62 4.13 -0.22
N ARG A 17 15.28 2.87 0.02
CA ARG A 17 14.78 1.97 -1.03
C ARG A 17 13.47 2.47 -1.63
N ASP A 18 12.53 2.98 -0.81
CA ASP A 18 11.28 3.52 -1.30
C ASP A 18 11.52 4.72 -2.22
N PHE A 19 12.38 5.65 -1.83
CA PHE A 19 12.75 6.80 -2.68
C PHE A 19 13.41 6.37 -3.99
N LEU A 20 14.31 5.38 -3.94
CA LEU A 20 14.93 4.84 -5.15
C LEU A 20 13.89 4.23 -6.10
N MET A 21 12.96 3.45 -5.56
CA MET A 21 11.91 2.82 -6.36
C MET A 21 10.92 3.83 -6.94
N ILE A 22 10.62 4.91 -6.20
CA ILE A 22 9.84 6.04 -6.72
C ILE A 22 10.60 6.72 -7.86
N ALA A 23 11.91 6.95 -7.73
CA ALA A 23 12.73 7.54 -8.79
C ALA A 23 12.76 6.67 -10.06
N LEU A 24 12.90 5.34 -9.91
CA LEU A 24 12.82 4.39 -11.03
C LEU A 24 11.42 4.36 -11.66
N GLY A 25 10.37 4.35 -10.84
CA GLY A 25 8.99 4.39 -11.31
C GLY A 25 8.70 5.65 -12.12
N THR A 26 9.12 6.81 -11.62
CA THR A 26 8.97 8.10 -12.34
C THR A 26 9.79 8.13 -13.63
N ALA A 27 10.98 7.51 -13.69
CA ALA A 27 11.76 7.38 -14.90
C ALA A 27 11.04 6.55 -15.97
N LEU A 28 10.51 5.38 -15.60
CA LEU A 28 9.72 4.54 -16.50
C LEU A 28 8.47 5.27 -17.00
N TYR A 29 7.73 5.92 -16.10
CA TYR A 29 6.58 6.74 -16.45
C TYR A 29 6.95 7.80 -17.50
N CYS A 30 7.99 8.59 -17.22
CA CYS A 30 8.44 9.66 -18.13
C CYS A 30 8.96 9.11 -19.47
N THR A 31 9.51 7.88 -19.50
CA THR A 31 9.87 7.19 -20.74
C THR A 31 8.62 6.93 -21.59
N GLY A 32 7.53 6.42 -20.99
CA GLY A 32 6.24 6.25 -21.68
C GLY A 32 5.76 7.55 -22.31
N VAL A 33 5.79 8.64 -21.53
CA VAL A 33 5.35 9.97 -21.99
C VAL A 33 6.24 10.52 -23.10
N VAL A 34 7.55 10.59 -22.90
CA VAL A 34 8.46 11.31 -23.81
C VAL A 34 8.75 10.53 -25.09
N VAL A 35 8.85 9.20 -24.99
CA VAL A 35 9.22 8.34 -26.12
C VAL A 35 8.02 7.93 -26.96
N PHE A 36 6.88 7.65 -26.31
CA PHE A 36 5.74 7.04 -26.99
C PHE A 36 4.53 7.95 -27.11
N MET A 37 4.33 8.94 -26.23
CA MET A 37 3.16 9.81 -26.31
C MET A 37 3.45 11.12 -27.03
N LEU A 38 4.47 11.86 -26.60
CA LEU A 38 4.80 13.18 -27.15
C LEU A 38 5.07 13.19 -28.67
N PRO A 39 5.88 12.24 -29.26
CA PRO A 39 6.19 12.28 -30.68
C PRO A 39 4.99 12.02 -31.60
N TYR A 40 3.96 11.35 -31.04
CA TYR A 40 2.75 10.95 -31.78
C TYR A 40 1.57 11.88 -31.54
N GLY A 41 1.76 12.95 -30.77
CA GLY A 41 0.70 13.90 -30.46
C GLY A 41 -0.43 13.31 -29.63
N LEU A 42 -0.15 12.24 -28.90
CA LEU A 42 -1.09 11.60 -27.99
C LEU A 42 -1.09 12.31 -26.63
N THR A 43 -2.17 12.16 -25.89
CA THR A 43 -2.31 12.71 -24.53
C THR A 43 -2.62 11.61 -23.53
N THR A 44 -2.07 11.76 -22.35
CA THR A 44 -2.36 10.89 -21.20
C THR A 44 -3.49 11.47 -20.33
N GLY A 45 -3.88 10.75 -19.30
CA GLY A 45 -4.68 11.33 -18.20
C GLY A 45 -3.85 12.21 -17.27
N GLY A 46 -4.48 12.73 -16.25
CA GLY A 46 -3.81 13.47 -15.17
C GLY A 46 -3.18 14.80 -15.56
N VAL A 47 -2.33 15.31 -14.69
CA VAL A 47 -1.62 16.58 -14.91
C VAL A 47 -0.61 16.48 -16.04
N SER A 48 -0.04 15.29 -16.29
CA SER A 48 0.80 15.06 -17.46
C SER A 48 0.03 15.27 -18.76
N GLY A 49 -1.20 14.76 -18.87
CA GLY A 49 -2.09 15.01 -20.00
C GLY A 49 -2.39 16.50 -20.20
N LEU A 50 -2.73 17.19 -19.10
CA LEU A 50 -2.93 18.64 -19.16
C LEU A 50 -1.67 19.38 -19.61
N ALA A 51 -0.49 18.97 -19.16
CA ALA A 51 0.78 19.54 -19.55
C ALA A 51 1.09 19.28 -21.03
N MET A 52 0.74 18.11 -21.56
CA MET A 52 0.87 17.78 -22.97
C MET A 52 -0.08 18.59 -23.85
N ILE A 53 -1.34 18.76 -23.44
CA ILE A 53 -2.30 19.62 -24.13
C ILE A 53 -1.77 21.06 -24.19
N THR A 54 -1.23 21.57 -23.08
CA THR A 54 -0.62 22.89 -23.03
C THR A 54 0.59 23.00 -23.95
N PHE A 55 1.46 21.97 -23.97
CA PHE A 55 2.61 21.93 -24.86
C PHE A 55 2.20 21.98 -26.33
N TYR A 56 1.21 21.21 -26.74
CA TYR A 56 0.76 21.21 -28.13
C TYR A 56 0.06 22.50 -28.55
N SER A 57 -0.62 23.20 -27.62
CA SER A 57 -1.34 24.44 -27.94
C SER A 57 -0.48 25.68 -27.87
N THR A 58 0.50 25.73 -26.96
CA THR A 58 1.28 26.95 -26.67
C THR A 58 2.78 26.80 -26.90
N GLY A 59 3.30 25.58 -27.06
CA GLY A 59 4.73 25.28 -27.14
C GLY A 59 5.47 25.31 -25.80
N VAL A 60 4.78 25.56 -24.70
CA VAL A 60 5.41 25.53 -23.33
C VAL A 60 5.84 24.11 -23.01
N PRO A 61 7.15 23.89 -22.67
CA PRO A 61 7.63 22.54 -22.34
C PRO A 61 6.84 21.85 -21.24
N VAL A 62 6.57 20.55 -21.43
CA VAL A 62 5.71 19.73 -20.56
C VAL A 62 6.11 19.82 -19.09
N GLN A 63 7.41 19.79 -18.81
CA GLN A 63 7.95 19.83 -17.45
C GLN A 63 7.55 21.10 -16.67
N PHE A 64 7.47 22.26 -17.32
CA PHE A 64 7.10 23.51 -16.65
C PHE A 64 5.63 23.52 -16.23
N THR A 65 4.73 23.13 -17.14
CA THR A 65 3.30 23.04 -16.84
C THR A 65 3.06 21.96 -15.77
N TYR A 66 3.69 20.80 -15.94
CA TYR A 66 3.58 19.69 -14.98
C TYR A 66 4.00 20.11 -13.57
N PHE A 67 5.15 20.74 -13.44
CA PHE A 67 5.68 21.20 -12.16
C PHE A 67 4.79 22.28 -11.52
N SER A 68 4.39 23.29 -12.30
CA SER A 68 3.59 24.42 -11.80
C SER A 68 2.23 23.99 -11.27
N VAL A 69 1.52 23.13 -12.01
CA VAL A 69 0.21 22.61 -11.60
C VAL A 69 0.34 21.72 -10.36
N ASN A 70 1.37 20.88 -10.31
CA ASN A 70 1.61 20.04 -9.14
C ASN A 70 1.97 20.84 -7.88
N ILE A 71 2.71 21.94 -8.00
CA ILE A 71 2.95 22.84 -6.85
C ILE A 71 1.63 23.38 -6.31
N LEU A 72 0.71 23.84 -7.17
CA LEU A 72 -0.58 24.33 -6.74
C LEU A 72 -1.38 23.25 -5.98
N PHE A 73 -1.40 22.03 -6.50
CA PHE A 73 -2.07 20.92 -5.83
C PHE A 73 -1.40 20.54 -4.51
N LEU A 74 -0.07 20.53 -4.45
CA LEU A 74 0.68 20.27 -3.23
C LEU A 74 0.43 21.31 -2.14
N LEU A 75 0.37 22.58 -2.50
CA LEU A 75 0.02 23.66 -1.55
C LEU A 75 -1.37 23.44 -0.93
N ALA A 76 -2.33 23.01 -1.73
CA ALA A 76 -3.66 22.63 -1.23
C ALA A 76 -3.60 21.35 -0.37
N ALA A 77 -2.83 20.35 -0.81
CA ALA A 77 -2.71 19.06 -0.14
C ALA A 77 -2.04 19.14 1.24
N VAL A 78 -1.07 20.01 1.42
CA VAL A 78 -0.42 20.21 2.74
C VAL A 78 -1.43 20.60 3.82
N LYS A 79 -2.39 21.46 3.48
CA LYS A 79 -3.46 21.87 4.41
C LYS A 79 -4.47 20.75 4.69
N VAL A 80 -4.73 19.89 3.70
CA VAL A 80 -5.77 18.86 3.79
C VAL A 80 -5.21 17.55 4.30
N LEU A 81 -4.10 17.05 3.75
CA LEU A 81 -3.55 15.71 3.99
C LEU A 81 -2.41 15.72 5.01
N GLY A 82 -1.78 16.87 5.24
CA GLY A 82 -0.67 17.04 6.15
C GLY A 82 0.70 16.80 5.51
N TRP A 83 1.77 17.24 6.21
CA TRP A 83 3.13 17.30 5.69
C TRP A 83 3.74 15.92 5.38
N ARG A 84 3.47 14.92 6.20
CA ARG A 84 4.05 13.56 6.03
C ARG A 84 3.66 12.91 4.70
N PHE A 85 2.43 13.09 4.25
CA PHE A 85 1.97 12.61 2.94
C PHE A 85 2.69 13.34 1.81
N CYS A 86 2.91 14.65 1.96
CA CYS A 86 3.45 15.48 0.91
C CYS A 86 4.94 15.23 0.61
N ILE A 87 5.75 14.74 1.56
CA ILE A 87 7.20 14.55 1.37
C ILE A 87 7.50 13.60 0.20
N LYS A 88 6.90 12.40 0.18
CA LYS A 88 7.11 11.42 -0.90
C LYS A 88 6.54 11.93 -2.23
N THR A 89 5.42 12.65 -2.17
CA THR A 89 4.81 13.26 -3.37
C THR A 89 5.67 14.39 -3.93
N ILE A 90 6.23 15.26 -3.09
CA ILE A 90 7.18 16.32 -3.50
C ILE A 90 8.38 15.70 -4.21
N PHE A 91 8.94 14.63 -3.64
CA PHE A 91 10.04 13.92 -4.26
C PHE A 91 9.64 13.30 -5.61
N GLY A 92 8.48 12.63 -5.69
CA GLY A 92 7.98 12.03 -6.92
C GLY A 92 7.74 13.06 -8.02
N VAL A 93 7.10 14.19 -7.71
CA VAL A 93 6.89 15.32 -8.64
C VAL A 93 8.22 15.90 -9.13
N SER A 94 9.17 16.12 -8.21
CA SER A 94 10.48 16.67 -8.56
C SER A 94 11.28 15.70 -9.44
N ALA A 95 11.27 14.41 -9.11
CA ALA A 95 11.91 13.37 -9.92
C ALA A 95 11.27 13.25 -11.32
N ALA A 96 9.93 13.23 -11.40
CA ALA A 96 9.24 13.18 -12.68
C ALA A 96 9.53 14.42 -13.54
N THR A 97 9.54 15.62 -12.94
CA THR A 97 9.90 16.85 -13.65
C THR A 97 11.32 16.79 -14.20
N PHE A 98 12.27 16.29 -13.38
CA PHE A 98 13.65 16.11 -13.79
C PHE A 98 13.77 15.10 -14.95
N TRP A 99 13.10 13.93 -14.87
CA TRP A 99 13.13 12.95 -15.95
C TRP A 99 12.46 13.43 -17.23
N LEU A 100 11.34 14.17 -17.14
CA LEU A 100 10.70 14.80 -18.30
C LEU A 100 11.63 15.76 -18.99
N TRP A 101 12.35 16.59 -18.25
CA TRP A 101 13.35 17.52 -18.80
C TRP A 101 14.53 16.77 -19.43
N LEU A 102 15.10 15.82 -18.69
CA LEU A 102 16.30 15.09 -19.11
C LEU A 102 16.03 14.27 -20.39
N PHE A 103 14.91 13.53 -20.43
CA PHE A 103 14.60 12.68 -21.58
C PHE A 103 14.25 13.50 -22.81
N GLN A 104 13.55 14.62 -22.67
CA GLN A 104 13.35 15.52 -23.79
C GLN A 104 14.67 16.05 -24.33
N LEU A 105 15.59 16.45 -23.45
CA LEU A 105 16.91 16.95 -23.86
C LEU A 105 17.78 15.88 -24.53
N VAL A 106 17.77 14.65 -24.04
CA VAL A 106 18.66 13.57 -24.54
C VAL A 106 18.09 12.91 -25.79
N ILE A 107 16.77 12.79 -25.92
CA ILE A 107 16.13 12.07 -27.03
C ILE A 107 15.83 12.99 -28.22
N GLN A 108 15.72 14.28 -27.98
CA GLN A 108 15.46 15.26 -29.04
C GLN A 108 16.59 15.27 -30.08
N ASP A 109 16.22 15.24 -31.35
CA ASP A 109 17.17 15.36 -32.43
C ASP A 109 17.86 16.76 -32.38
N PRO A 110 19.19 16.81 -32.36
CA PRO A 110 19.95 18.06 -32.23
C PRO A 110 19.69 19.06 -33.39
N VAL A 111 19.27 18.60 -34.58
CA VAL A 111 19.09 19.39 -35.76
C VAL A 111 17.64 19.84 -35.93
N THR A 112 16.70 18.91 -35.78
CA THR A 112 15.27 19.19 -36.03
C THR A 112 14.53 19.66 -34.76
N HIS A 113 15.14 19.51 -33.60
CA HIS A 113 14.51 19.75 -32.29
C HIS A 113 13.17 18.99 -32.11
N GLN A 114 13.00 17.87 -32.82
CA GLN A 114 11.82 17.02 -32.70
C GLN A 114 12.16 15.71 -32.01
N LEU A 115 11.18 15.15 -31.32
CA LEU A 115 11.31 13.84 -30.73
C LEU A 115 11.13 12.76 -31.81
N PRO A 116 12.04 11.79 -31.92
CA PRO A 116 11.97 10.75 -32.93
C PRO A 116 10.81 9.80 -32.70
N ARG A 117 10.16 9.35 -33.76
CA ARG A 117 9.11 8.33 -33.72
C ARG A 117 9.74 6.95 -33.82
N ILE A 118 10.00 6.33 -32.65
CA ILE A 118 10.72 5.03 -32.57
C ILE A 118 9.94 3.91 -33.23
N VAL A 119 8.61 3.96 -33.21
CA VAL A 119 7.72 2.90 -33.74
C VAL A 119 7.24 3.27 -35.16
N GLY A 120 7.96 4.16 -35.85
CA GLY A 120 7.53 4.66 -37.18
C GLY A 120 6.23 5.46 -37.08
N ASP A 121 5.31 5.27 -38.03
CA ASP A 121 4.03 5.98 -38.04
C ASP A 121 2.87 5.21 -37.38
N GLU A 122 3.17 4.12 -36.66
CA GLU A 122 2.19 3.26 -36.01
C GLU A 122 1.70 3.86 -34.69
N ILE A 123 0.74 4.78 -34.73
CA ILE A 123 0.19 5.49 -33.57
C ILE A 123 -0.40 4.51 -32.51
N PHE A 124 -1.10 3.47 -32.99
CA PHE A 124 -1.70 2.49 -32.07
C PHE A 124 -0.64 1.72 -31.28
N MET A 125 0.44 1.29 -31.95
CA MET A 125 1.55 0.59 -31.29
C MET A 125 2.23 1.48 -30.25
N ALA A 126 2.46 2.76 -30.59
CA ALA A 126 3.00 3.74 -29.65
C ALA A 126 2.10 3.91 -28.43
N CYS A 127 0.78 4.00 -28.63
CA CYS A 127 -0.22 4.09 -27.57
C CYS A 127 -0.16 2.87 -26.62
N VAL A 128 -0.12 1.65 -27.18
CA VAL A 128 -0.07 0.41 -26.39
C VAL A 128 1.22 0.30 -25.59
N LEU A 129 2.37 0.50 -26.23
CA LEU A 129 3.67 0.41 -25.54
C LEU A 129 3.83 1.49 -24.48
N GLY A 130 3.45 2.72 -24.80
CA GLY A 130 3.50 3.84 -23.86
C GLY A 130 2.63 3.62 -22.64
N SER A 131 1.39 3.16 -22.83
CA SER A 131 0.46 2.90 -21.73
C SER A 131 0.94 1.79 -20.79
N ILE A 132 1.55 0.72 -21.34
CA ILE A 132 2.10 -0.38 -20.52
C ILE A 132 3.31 0.12 -19.70
N ILE A 133 4.25 0.82 -20.34
CA ILE A 133 5.45 1.33 -19.67
C ILE A 133 5.07 2.35 -18.59
N GLU A 134 4.14 3.25 -18.91
CA GLU A 134 3.64 4.23 -17.95
C GLU A 134 2.91 3.58 -16.79
N GLY A 135 2.04 2.62 -17.05
CA GLY A 135 1.32 1.86 -16.00
C GLY A 135 2.25 1.09 -15.07
N ILE A 136 3.34 0.50 -15.60
CA ILE A 136 4.39 -0.12 -14.78
C ILE A 136 5.09 0.94 -13.93
N GLY A 137 5.50 2.06 -14.51
CA GLY A 137 6.15 3.15 -13.79
C GLY A 137 5.30 3.69 -12.65
N LEU A 138 4.01 3.92 -12.90
CA LEU A 138 3.04 4.36 -11.91
C LEU A 138 2.87 3.32 -10.78
N SER A 139 2.86 2.03 -11.12
CA SER A 139 2.75 0.96 -10.13
C SER A 139 3.92 0.95 -9.14
N PHE A 140 5.15 1.19 -9.59
CA PHE A 140 6.31 1.30 -8.69
C PHE A 140 6.13 2.43 -7.68
N CYS A 141 5.60 3.57 -8.10
CA CYS A 141 5.35 4.69 -7.19
C CYS A 141 4.31 4.33 -6.13
N PHE A 142 3.17 3.75 -6.52
CA PHE A 142 2.11 3.37 -5.57
C PHE A 142 2.54 2.28 -4.59
N LEU A 143 3.29 1.29 -5.06
CA LEU A 143 3.77 0.18 -4.22
C LEU A 143 4.72 0.64 -3.10
N HIS A 144 5.37 1.79 -3.29
CA HIS A 144 6.28 2.38 -2.30
C HIS A 144 5.67 3.60 -1.59
N ASN A 145 4.32 3.68 -1.57
CA ASN A 145 3.57 4.77 -0.93
C ASN A 145 3.97 6.16 -1.43
N GLY A 146 4.42 6.26 -2.68
CA GLY A 146 4.69 7.50 -3.37
C GLY A 146 3.51 7.91 -4.26
N SER A 147 3.52 9.15 -4.70
CA SER A 147 2.64 9.68 -5.73
C SER A 147 3.48 10.56 -6.66
N MET A 148 3.11 10.59 -7.93
CA MET A 148 3.74 11.49 -8.91
C MET A 148 3.02 12.83 -8.98
N GLY A 149 2.11 13.08 -8.07
CA GLY A 149 1.28 14.27 -8.13
C GLY A 149 0.09 14.09 -9.08
N GLY A 150 -0.43 15.20 -9.59
CA GLY A 150 -1.53 15.13 -10.53
C GLY A 150 -2.87 14.85 -9.92
N THR A 151 -3.70 14.09 -10.63
CA THR A 151 -5.02 13.65 -10.19
C THR A 151 -4.98 12.78 -8.93
N ASP A 152 -3.83 12.14 -8.63
CA ASP A 152 -3.59 11.40 -7.39
C ASP A 152 -3.80 12.27 -6.15
N ILE A 153 -3.29 13.51 -6.18
CA ILE A 153 -3.43 14.47 -5.07
C ILE A 153 -4.89 14.84 -4.89
N ILE A 154 -5.59 15.11 -5.99
CA ILE A 154 -7.03 15.43 -5.97
C ILE A 154 -7.80 14.24 -5.38
N ALA A 155 -7.51 13.04 -5.86
CA ALA A 155 -8.15 11.82 -5.39
C ALA A 155 -7.92 11.59 -3.89
N ALA A 156 -6.70 11.79 -3.41
CA ALA A 156 -6.39 11.67 -1.98
C ALA A 156 -7.12 12.74 -1.14
N MET A 157 -7.20 13.98 -1.62
CA MET A 157 -7.94 15.03 -0.92
C MET A 157 -9.43 14.74 -0.85
N VAL A 158 -10.05 14.33 -1.95
CA VAL A 158 -11.49 13.99 -1.99
C VAL A 158 -11.80 12.76 -1.13
N ASN A 159 -10.96 11.73 -1.21
CA ASN A 159 -11.11 10.51 -0.41
C ASN A 159 -11.07 10.78 1.11
N LYS A 160 -10.38 11.83 1.55
CA LYS A 160 -10.38 12.22 2.96
C LYS A 160 -11.76 12.72 3.44
N PHE A 161 -12.53 13.37 2.57
CA PHE A 161 -13.84 13.95 2.91
C PHE A 161 -15.02 13.08 2.48
N ARG A 162 -14.84 12.21 1.50
CA ARG A 162 -15.87 11.34 0.92
C ARG A 162 -15.34 9.93 0.77
N ASP A 163 -16.16 8.95 1.09
CA ASP A 163 -15.82 7.53 0.95
C ASP A 163 -15.92 7.06 -0.52
N ILE A 164 -15.17 7.73 -1.39
CA ILE A 164 -15.10 7.38 -2.81
C ILE A 164 -13.71 6.80 -3.06
N SER A 165 -13.62 5.68 -3.78
CA SER A 165 -12.32 5.08 -4.06
C SER A 165 -11.42 6.02 -4.87
N LEU A 166 -10.12 6.03 -4.57
CA LEU A 166 -9.13 6.85 -5.26
C LEU A 166 -9.18 6.66 -6.78
N GLY A 167 -9.27 5.41 -7.24
CA GLY A 167 -9.33 5.08 -8.66
C GLY A 167 -10.53 5.68 -9.39
N HIS A 168 -11.71 5.73 -8.76
CA HIS A 168 -12.88 6.35 -9.39
C HIS A 168 -12.72 7.85 -9.56
N ILE A 169 -12.10 8.53 -8.58
CA ILE A 169 -11.87 9.98 -8.67
C ILE A 169 -10.82 10.28 -9.75
N MET A 170 -9.72 9.51 -9.76
CA MET A 170 -8.68 9.64 -10.80
C MET A 170 -9.28 9.43 -12.19
N MET A 171 -10.02 8.34 -12.39
CA MET A 171 -10.67 8.04 -13.67
C MET A 171 -11.61 9.16 -14.10
N ALA A 172 -12.41 9.72 -13.20
CA ALA A 172 -13.31 10.84 -13.51
C ALA A 172 -12.53 12.08 -13.94
N CYS A 173 -11.43 12.42 -13.26
CA CYS A 173 -10.55 13.53 -13.66
C CYS A 173 -9.94 13.29 -15.04
N ASP A 174 -9.44 12.08 -15.28
CA ASP A 174 -8.75 11.71 -16.50
C ASP A 174 -9.70 11.73 -17.70
N VAL A 175 -10.93 11.26 -17.53
CA VAL A 175 -12.00 11.36 -18.56
C VAL A 175 -12.26 12.81 -18.95
N VAL A 176 -12.32 13.73 -17.98
CA VAL A 176 -12.52 15.17 -18.25
C VAL A 176 -11.34 15.75 -19.01
N ILE A 177 -10.11 15.43 -18.59
CA ILE A 177 -8.88 15.93 -19.24
C ILE A 177 -8.77 15.41 -20.67
N ILE A 178 -8.95 14.11 -20.90
CA ILE A 178 -8.88 13.51 -22.23
C ILE A 178 -9.98 14.05 -23.13
N SER A 179 -11.19 14.22 -22.62
CA SER A 179 -12.30 14.81 -23.40
C SER A 179 -12.01 16.26 -23.78
N SER A 180 -11.31 17.01 -22.93
CA SER A 180 -10.93 18.40 -23.21
C SER A 180 -9.96 18.53 -24.39
N CYS A 181 -9.22 17.48 -24.75
CA CYS A 181 -8.40 17.42 -25.94
C CYS A 181 -9.16 17.77 -27.24
N TYR A 182 -10.42 17.34 -27.29
CA TYR A 182 -11.24 17.62 -28.48
C TYR A 182 -11.41 19.11 -28.75
N PHE A 183 -11.61 19.91 -27.70
CA PHE A 183 -11.78 21.37 -27.83
C PHE A 183 -10.52 22.09 -28.31
N VAL A 184 -9.33 21.50 -28.07
CA VAL A 184 -8.03 22.06 -28.42
C VAL A 184 -7.61 21.63 -29.85
N PHE A 185 -7.79 20.34 -30.17
CA PHE A 185 -7.25 19.76 -31.41
C PHE A 185 -8.31 19.51 -32.48
N HIS A 186 -9.61 19.50 -32.12
CA HIS A 186 -10.73 19.15 -33.00
C HIS A 186 -10.55 17.80 -33.72
N ASP A 187 -9.85 16.87 -33.05
CA ASP A 187 -9.45 15.56 -33.58
C ASP A 187 -9.96 14.45 -32.69
N TRP A 188 -10.94 13.69 -33.19
CA TRP A 188 -11.51 12.55 -32.50
C TRP A 188 -10.53 11.38 -32.29
N GLN A 189 -9.57 11.25 -33.23
CA GLN A 189 -8.60 10.16 -33.15
C GLN A 189 -7.73 10.28 -31.89
N ARG A 190 -7.31 11.46 -31.53
CA ARG A 190 -6.53 11.73 -30.31
C ARG A 190 -7.31 11.43 -29.05
N VAL A 191 -8.59 11.76 -29.03
CA VAL A 191 -9.49 11.47 -27.88
C VAL A 191 -9.65 9.96 -27.73
N ILE A 192 -9.91 9.24 -28.81
CA ILE A 192 -10.07 7.78 -28.79
C ILE A 192 -8.78 7.12 -28.28
N PHE A 193 -7.63 7.48 -28.79
CA PHE A 193 -6.35 6.94 -28.30
C PHE A 193 -6.06 7.31 -26.85
N GLY A 194 -6.46 8.51 -26.40
CA GLY A 194 -6.39 8.89 -25.01
C GLY A 194 -7.21 7.95 -24.09
N PHE A 195 -8.41 7.57 -24.50
CA PHE A 195 -9.22 6.59 -23.77
C PHE A 195 -8.63 5.18 -23.81
N VAL A 196 -8.10 4.74 -24.97
CA VAL A 196 -7.39 3.46 -25.08
C VAL A 196 -6.18 3.45 -24.12
N PHE A 197 -5.43 4.53 -24.11
CA PHE A 197 -4.31 4.72 -23.20
C PHE A 197 -4.75 4.61 -21.73
N LEU A 198 -5.81 5.33 -21.32
CA LEU A 198 -6.35 5.31 -19.96
C LEU A 198 -6.73 3.89 -19.50
N ILE A 199 -7.42 3.14 -20.37
CA ILE A 199 -7.84 1.77 -20.07
C ILE A 199 -6.62 0.86 -19.92
N LEU A 200 -5.68 0.89 -20.86
CA LEU A 200 -4.51 0.00 -20.85
C LEU A 200 -3.55 0.33 -19.69
N SER A 201 -3.30 1.61 -19.41
CA SER A 201 -2.45 2.01 -18.27
C SER A 201 -3.08 1.62 -16.95
N SER A 202 -4.39 1.80 -16.80
CA SER A 202 -5.15 1.38 -15.60
C SER A 202 -5.12 -0.13 -15.39
N ILE A 203 -5.33 -0.94 -16.45
CA ILE A 203 -5.24 -2.40 -16.37
C ILE A 203 -3.82 -2.83 -15.97
N THR A 204 -2.80 -2.22 -16.57
CA THR A 204 -1.40 -2.53 -16.26
C THR A 204 -1.05 -2.19 -14.83
N LEU A 205 -1.45 -1.01 -14.37
CA LEU A 205 -1.29 -0.57 -12.99
C LEU A 205 -1.94 -1.55 -12.01
N ASP A 206 -3.22 -1.84 -12.24
CA ASP A 206 -3.99 -2.75 -11.40
C ASP A 206 -3.37 -4.15 -11.33
N TYR A 207 -2.92 -4.67 -12.48
CA TYR A 207 -2.26 -5.97 -12.55
C TYR A 207 -0.97 -6.00 -11.71
N CYS A 208 -0.12 -4.98 -11.84
CA CYS A 208 1.12 -4.88 -11.08
C CYS A 208 0.88 -4.73 -9.57
N VAL A 209 -0.06 -3.86 -9.18
CA VAL A 209 -0.36 -3.59 -7.77
C VAL A 209 -1.03 -4.81 -7.12
N ARG A 210 -2.03 -5.42 -7.78
CA ARG A 210 -2.72 -6.61 -7.23
C ARG A 210 -1.77 -7.77 -7.00
N ARG A 211 -0.85 -8.02 -7.93
CA ARG A 211 0.10 -9.14 -7.82
C ARG A 211 0.95 -9.06 -6.55
N GLN A 212 1.27 -7.87 -6.06
CA GLN A 212 2.05 -7.73 -4.83
C GLN A 212 1.24 -7.95 -3.56
N HIS A 213 -0.08 -7.76 -3.61
CA HIS A 213 -1.01 -7.97 -2.49
C HIS A 213 -1.68 -9.35 -2.50
N GLN A 214 -1.43 -10.17 -3.53
CA GLN A 214 -2.00 -11.50 -3.62
C GLN A 214 -1.55 -12.38 -2.46
N SER A 215 -2.51 -13.13 -1.93
CA SER A 215 -2.30 -14.15 -0.91
C SER A 215 -2.68 -15.51 -1.45
N VAL A 216 -2.06 -16.54 -0.92
CA VAL A 216 -2.34 -17.93 -1.28
C VAL A 216 -2.69 -18.73 -0.05
N GLU A 217 -3.68 -19.60 -0.20
CA GLU A 217 -4.09 -20.58 0.81
C GLU A 217 -3.51 -21.95 0.43
N PHE A 218 -2.82 -22.55 1.35
CA PHE A 218 -2.36 -23.93 1.28
C PHE A 218 -3.31 -24.82 2.07
N LYS A 219 -3.83 -25.87 1.43
CA LYS A 219 -4.48 -27.00 2.10
C LYS A 219 -3.56 -28.20 2.01
N ILE A 220 -3.02 -28.66 3.14
CA ILE A 220 -1.94 -29.63 3.20
C ILE A 220 -2.47 -30.93 3.84
N PHE A 221 -2.28 -32.03 3.12
CA PHE A 221 -2.68 -33.37 3.52
C PHE A 221 -1.43 -34.22 3.73
N SER A 222 -1.10 -34.52 4.97
CA SER A 222 0.06 -35.33 5.31
C SER A 222 -0.21 -36.17 6.57
N ARG A 223 0.42 -37.31 6.67
CA ARG A 223 0.44 -38.09 7.92
C ARG A 223 1.27 -37.40 8.99
N ASN A 224 2.31 -36.69 8.58
CA ASN A 224 3.18 -35.91 9.48
C ASN A 224 2.73 -34.44 9.58
N HIS A 225 1.42 -34.22 9.79
CA HIS A 225 0.84 -32.89 9.88
C HIS A 225 1.47 -32.05 11.01
N ALA A 226 1.81 -32.67 12.16
CA ALA A 226 2.39 -31.97 13.30
C ALA A 226 3.79 -31.42 12.99
N GLY A 227 4.65 -32.20 12.34
CA GLY A 227 5.99 -31.74 11.93
C GLY A 227 5.93 -30.63 10.90
N ILE A 228 4.99 -30.72 9.93
CA ILE A 228 4.80 -29.65 8.94
C ILE A 228 4.29 -28.37 9.61
N ALA A 229 3.30 -28.46 10.50
CA ALA A 229 2.77 -27.31 11.23
C ALA A 229 3.87 -26.62 12.03
N GLN A 230 4.71 -27.40 12.74
CA GLN A 230 5.82 -26.85 13.53
C GLN A 230 6.85 -26.14 12.64
N GLU A 231 7.23 -26.71 11.50
CA GLU A 231 8.19 -26.08 10.59
C GLU A 231 7.64 -24.79 9.96
N ILE A 232 6.38 -24.77 9.53
CA ILE A 232 5.72 -23.57 9.01
C ILE A 232 5.62 -22.49 10.09
N THR A 233 5.22 -22.83 11.31
CA THR A 233 5.13 -21.91 12.42
C THR A 233 6.51 -21.36 12.84
N ARG A 234 7.58 -22.16 12.72
CA ARG A 234 8.96 -21.72 12.93
C ARG A 234 9.38 -20.60 12.00
N HIS A 235 8.83 -20.56 10.77
CA HIS A 235 9.03 -19.47 9.83
C HIS A 235 8.12 -18.26 10.12
N GLY A 236 7.28 -18.32 11.16
CA GLY A 236 6.40 -17.21 11.58
C GLY A 236 5.06 -17.16 10.87
N TYR A 237 4.66 -18.23 10.20
CA TYR A 237 3.36 -18.30 9.52
C TYR A 237 2.33 -19.03 10.40
N GLY A 238 1.09 -18.53 10.39
CA GLY A 238 -0.04 -19.16 11.09
C GLY A 238 -0.50 -20.42 10.36
N VAL A 239 -0.82 -21.46 11.14
CA VAL A 239 -1.38 -22.72 10.62
C VAL A 239 -2.59 -23.10 11.44
N THR A 240 -3.70 -23.35 10.74
CA THR A 240 -4.93 -23.87 11.35
C THR A 240 -5.08 -25.35 11.03
N VAL A 241 -5.43 -26.15 12.00
CA VAL A 241 -5.69 -27.58 11.84
C VAL A 241 -7.19 -27.81 11.73
N LEU A 242 -7.63 -28.36 10.58
CA LEU A 242 -9.00 -28.79 10.38
C LEU A 242 -9.09 -30.30 10.54
N GLU A 243 -10.07 -30.76 11.28
CA GLU A 243 -10.37 -32.18 11.41
C GLU A 243 -11.30 -32.61 10.28
N GLY A 244 -10.95 -33.69 9.63
CA GLY A 244 -11.73 -34.23 8.52
C GLY A 244 -11.68 -35.76 8.52
N LYS A 245 -12.61 -36.37 7.80
CA LYS A 245 -12.67 -37.81 7.62
C LYS A 245 -12.60 -38.15 6.14
N GLY A 246 -11.70 -39.05 5.78
CA GLY A 246 -11.63 -39.56 4.43
C GLY A 246 -12.90 -40.37 4.09
N TRP A 247 -13.66 -39.95 3.08
CA TRP A 247 -14.92 -40.62 2.72
C TRP A 247 -14.75 -42.10 2.39
N TRP A 248 -13.75 -42.41 1.56
CA TRP A 248 -13.48 -43.79 1.15
C TRP A 248 -12.79 -44.62 2.24
N THR A 249 -11.78 -44.02 2.88
CA THR A 249 -10.96 -44.73 3.90
C THR A 249 -11.61 -44.78 5.27
N GLN A 250 -12.63 -43.97 5.52
CA GLN A 250 -13.30 -43.80 6.82
C GLN A 250 -12.32 -43.47 7.99
N THR A 251 -11.09 -43.05 7.66
CA THR A 251 -10.07 -42.69 8.63
C THR A 251 -10.11 -41.18 8.91
N GLU A 252 -9.90 -40.83 10.17
CA GLU A 252 -9.71 -39.43 10.55
C GLU A 252 -8.41 -38.90 9.99
N ARG A 253 -8.47 -37.67 9.47
CA ARG A 253 -7.31 -36.96 8.91
C ARG A 253 -7.33 -35.51 9.38
N LYS A 254 -6.15 -34.97 9.68
CA LYS A 254 -5.95 -33.56 9.96
C LYS A 254 -5.44 -32.88 8.71
N VAL A 255 -6.13 -31.82 8.31
CA VAL A 255 -5.77 -30.97 7.16
C VAL A 255 -5.23 -29.68 7.70
N LEU A 256 -4.03 -29.29 7.29
CA LEU A 256 -3.46 -28.00 7.66
C LEU A 256 -3.89 -26.95 6.63
N VAL A 257 -4.36 -25.83 7.14
CA VAL A 257 -4.65 -24.63 6.33
C VAL A 257 -3.69 -23.54 6.74
N CYS A 258 -2.98 -22.99 5.76
CA CYS A 258 -2.03 -21.92 5.96
C CYS A 258 -2.25 -20.87 4.88
N VAL A 259 -2.45 -19.61 5.29
CA VAL A 259 -2.60 -18.49 4.37
C VAL A 259 -1.35 -17.61 4.47
N VAL A 260 -0.73 -17.35 3.33
CA VAL A 260 0.48 -16.52 3.26
C VAL A 260 0.43 -15.60 2.03
N ARG A 261 1.21 -14.52 2.04
CA ARG A 261 1.38 -13.71 0.83
C ARG A 261 2.10 -14.52 -0.25
N GLU A 262 1.76 -14.34 -1.52
CA GLU A 262 2.31 -15.11 -2.65
C GLU A 262 3.85 -15.12 -2.66
N ARG A 263 4.50 -14.03 -2.27
CA ARG A 263 5.96 -13.93 -2.17
C ARG A 263 6.60 -14.95 -1.22
N HIS A 264 5.83 -15.43 -0.21
CA HIS A 264 6.28 -16.42 0.78
C HIS A 264 5.83 -17.85 0.43
N ALA A 265 5.08 -18.02 -0.65
CA ALA A 265 4.57 -19.35 -1.06
C ALA A 265 5.69 -20.37 -1.26
N LYS A 266 6.82 -19.97 -1.84
CA LYS A 266 7.98 -20.84 -2.04
C LYS A 266 8.57 -21.33 -0.73
N GLU A 267 8.65 -20.49 0.28
CA GLU A 267 9.16 -20.83 1.61
C GLU A 267 8.28 -21.89 2.27
N VAL A 268 6.96 -21.71 2.20
CA VAL A 268 5.98 -22.69 2.72
C VAL A 268 6.07 -24.02 1.96
N MET A 269 6.17 -23.99 0.62
CA MET A 269 6.35 -25.20 -0.18
C MET A 269 7.65 -25.94 0.20
N CYS A 270 8.73 -25.23 0.40
CA CYS A 270 10.00 -25.82 0.84
C CYS A 270 9.87 -26.41 2.24
N ALA A 271 9.22 -25.73 3.18
CA ALA A 271 8.99 -26.23 4.55
C ALA A 271 8.17 -27.54 4.52
N ILE A 272 7.10 -27.62 3.71
CA ILE A 272 6.29 -28.83 3.55
C ILE A 272 7.14 -29.98 3.02
N LYS A 273 7.86 -29.75 1.91
CA LYS A 273 8.65 -30.80 1.25
C LYS A 273 9.87 -31.25 2.05
N LYS A 274 10.43 -30.40 2.89
CA LYS A 274 11.51 -30.73 3.82
C LYS A 274 11.09 -31.75 4.86
N VAL A 275 9.84 -31.64 5.37
CA VAL A 275 9.32 -32.51 6.43
C VAL A 275 8.67 -33.78 5.84
N ASP A 276 7.93 -33.64 4.77
CA ASP A 276 7.28 -34.74 4.06
C ASP A 276 7.35 -34.54 2.54
N PRO A 277 8.30 -35.18 1.85
CA PRO A 277 8.44 -35.09 0.39
C PRO A 277 7.22 -35.59 -0.38
N TYR A 278 6.42 -36.47 0.24
CA TYR A 278 5.22 -37.07 -0.36
C TYR A 278 3.92 -36.38 0.05
N ALA A 279 4.00 -35.30 0.84
CA ALA A 279 2.82 -34.54 1.22
C ALA A 279 2.06 -34.06 -0.02
N PHE A 280 0.75 -34.29 -0.02
CA PHE A 280 -0.16 -33.71 -1.00
C PHE A 280 -0.66 -32.35 -0.47
N PHE A 281 -0.61 -31.33 -1.29
CA PHE A 281 -1.16 -30.04 -0.95
C PHE A 281 -1.73 -29.33 -2.17
N SER A 282 -2.78 -28.56 -1.98
CA SER A 282 -3.33 -27.65 -2.98
C SER A 282 -2.99 -26.22 -2.61
N VAL A 283 -2.80 -25.38 -3.63
CA VAL A 283 -2.57 -23.95 -3.49
C VAL A 283 -3.68 -23.22 -4.22
N THR A 284 -4.38 -22.34 -3.52
CA THR A 284 -5.49 -21.57 -4.09
C THR A 284 -5.19 -20.08 -3.90
N ASN A 285 -5.36 -19.30 -4.95
CA ASN A 285 -5.25 -17.85 -4.85
C ASN A 285 -6.44 -17.28 -4.06
N VAL A 286 -6.13 -16.48 -3.04
CA VAL A 286 -7.12 -15.78 -2.24
C VAL A 286 -7.14 -14.33 -2.69
N GLN A 287 -8.31 -13.84 -3.10
CA GLN A 287 -8.43 -12.48 -3.64
C GLN A 287 -8.10 -11.40 -2.60
N SER A 288 -8.50 -11.61 -1.34
CA SER A 288 -8.28 -10.64 -0.27
C SER A 288 -8.23 -11.34 1.06
N VAL A 289 -7.25 -11.00 1.88
CA VAL A 289 -7.11 -11.47 3.26
C VAL A 289 -6.97 -10.24 4.14
N TYR A 290 -7.78 -10.18 5.19
CA TYR A 290 -7.79 -9.06 6.11
C TYR A 290 -7.51 -9.55 7.54
N GLY A 291 -6.86 -8.72 8.33
CA GLY A 291 -6.50 -9.00 9.72
C GLY A 291 -5.20 -9.79 9.88
N GLU A 292 -4.79 -10.02 11.11
CA GLU A 292 -3.70 -10.91 11.53
C GLU A 292 -2.40 -10.86 10.68
N GLY A 293 -1.89 -9.65 10.39
CA GLY A 293 -0.65 -9.47 9.60
C GLY A 293 -0.87 -9.31 8.09
N PHE A 294 -2.12 -9.34 7.64
CA PHE A 294 -2.55 -8.98 6.30
C PHE A 294 -3.10 -7.55 6.25
N ASP A 295 -3.80 -7.21 5.19
CA ASP A 295 -4.34 -5.87 5.01
C ASP A 295 -5.48 -5.60 6.01
N THR A 296 -5.63 -4.33 6.44
CA THR A 296 -6.71 -3.96 7.34
C THR A 296 -7.98 -3.65 6.58
N VAL A 297 -9.10 -4.09 7.11
CA VAL A 297 -10.39 -3.59 6.63
C VAL A 297 -10.51 -2.12 7.00
N LYS A 298 -10.52 -1.22 6.01
CA LYS A 298 -10.90 0.18 6.20
C LYS A 298 -12.43 0.26 6.38
N ALA A 299 -12.96 -0.45 7.36
CA ALA A 299 -14.33 -0.24 7.75
C ALA A 299 -14.36 1.08 8.52
N HIS A 300 -15.04 2.07 7.99
CA HIS A 300 -15.40 3.28 8.75
C HIS A 300 -16.41 2.89 9.82
N LEU A 301 -15.92 2.27 10.87
CA LEU A 301 -16.67 2.07 12.09
C LEU A 301 -16.66 3.40 12.83
N LYS A 302 -17.54 4.30 12.36
CA LYS A 302 -17.70 5.67 12.86
C LYS A 302 -17.97 5.77 14.37
N ASN A 303 -18.11 4.64 15.08
CA ASN A 303 -18.44 4.58 16.51
C ASN A 303 -17.78 3.41 17.27
N GLN A 304 -16.67 2.83 16.78
CA GLN A 304 -15.95 1.89 17.64
C GLN A 304 -15.09 2.64 18.63
N LYS A 305 -15.31 2.33 19.90
CA LYS A 305 -14.45 2.81 20.98
C LYS A 305 -13.04 2.25 20.80
N PRO A 306 -11.98 3.01 21.10
CA PRO A 306 -10.62 2.49 21.07
C PRO A 306 -10.50 1.23 21.92
N ILE A 307 -9.91 0.17 21.35
CA ILE A 307 -9.73 -1.11 22.04
C ILE A 307 -8.45 -1.02 22.87
N LEU A 308 -8.57 -1.21 24.17
CA LEU A 308 -7.46 -1.27 25.10
C LEU A 308 -7.32 -2.70 25.61
N ILE A 309 -6.12 -3.27 25.57
CA ILE A 309 -5.82 -4.57 26.13
C ILE A 309 -5.12 -4.38 27.46
N PHE A 310 -5.72 -4.86 28.53
CA PHE A 310 -5.18 -4.81 29.87
C PHE A 310 -4.71 -6.21 30.32
N VAL A 311 -3.44 -6.29 30.69
CA VAL A 311 -2.83 -7.54 31.16
C VAL A 311 -2.96 -7.63 32.67
N THR A 312 -3.96 -8.35 33.15
CA THR A 312 -4.13 -8.65 34.55
C THR A 312 -4.76 -10.02 34.71
N GLU A 313 -4.40 -10.73 35.81
CA GLU A 313 -5.04 -11.97 36.23
C GLU A 313 -6.08 -11.70 37.32
N ASP A 314 -6.18 -10.45 37.79
CA ASP A 314 -7.06 -10.07 38.89
C ASP A 314 -8.34 -9.40 38.36
N ALA A 315 -9.46 -10.11 38.46
CA ALA A 315 -10.77 -9.62 38.05
C ALA A 315 -11.18 -8.32 38.76
N ALA A 316 -10.77 -8.12 40.03
CA ALA A 316 -11.09 -6.91 40.77
C ALA A 316 -10.35 -5.68 40.22
N ARG A 317 -9.12 -5.86 39.72
CA ARG A 317 -8.34 -4.81 39.04
C ARG A 317 -8.91 -4.47 37.66
N LEU A 318 -9.35 -5.49 36.92
CA LEU A 318 -10.01 -5.28 35.64
C LEU A 318 -11.30 -4.47 35.82
N GLU A 319 -12.11 -4.80 36.81
CA GLU A 319 -13.33 -4.06 37.14
C GLU A 319 -13.04 -2.63 37.60
N HIS A 320 -11.94 -2.41 38.31
CA HIS A 320 -11.49 -1.09 38.71
C HIS A 320 -11.08 -0.25 37.50
N MET A 321 -10.34 -0.82 36.56
CA MET A 321 -9.96 -0.15 35.31
C MET A 321 -11.18 0.15 34.43
N HIS A 322 -12.16 -0.74 34.37
CA HIS A 322 -13.42 -0.48 33.68
C HIS A 322 -14.17 0.75 34.23
N ARG A 323 -14.11 0.95 35.56
CA ARG A 323 -14.71 2.14 36.19
C ARG A 323 -13.94 3.43 35.94
N LEU A 324 -12.60 3.33 35.84
CA LEU A 324 -11.72 4.50 35.63
C LEU A 324 -11.72 4.99 34.16
N LEU A 325 -11.72 4.05 33.20
CA LEU A 325 -11.59 4.38 31.77
C LEU A 325 -12.90 4.76 31.11
N ASP A 326 -14.02 4.67 31.86
CA ASP A 326 -15.34 5.11 31.39
C ASP A 326 -15.84 4.43 30.09
N ALA A 327 -17.07 4.70 29.74
CA ALA A 327 -17.74 4.16 28.55
C ALA A 327 -17.11 4.58 27.18
N ARG A 328 -16.01 5.32 27.15
CA ARG A 328 -15.31 5.79 25.95
C ARG A 328 -14.39 4.76 25.30
N PHE A 329 -13.93 3.75 26.07
CA PHE A 329 -12.99 2.75 25.63
C PHE A 329 -13.59 1.34 25.70
N ASP A 330 -13.13 0.43 24.83
CA ASP A 330 -13.44 -1.01 24.88
C ASP A 330 -12.25 -1.70 25.56
N LEU A 331 -12.33 -1.93 26.86
CA LEU A 331 -11.29 -2.58 27.64
C LEU A 331 -11.47 -4.09 27.58
N ARG A 332 -10.43 -4.81 27.17
CA ARG A 332 -10.40 -6.28 27.09
C ARG A 332 -9.22 -6.83 27.88
N SER A 333 -9.44 -7.95 28.56
CA SER A 333 -8.35 -8.72 29.17
C SER A 333 -7.69 -9.64 28.14
N THR A 334 -6.50 -10.16 28.49
CA THR A 334 -5.83 -11.20 27.68
C THR A 334 -6.63 -12.50 27.64
N GLU A 335 -7.48 -12.77 28.63
CA GLU A 335 -8.39 -13.92 28.64
C GLU A 335 -9.54 -13.75 27.66
N ASP A 336 -10.13 -12.55 27.58
CA ASP A 336 -11.23 -12.23 26.64
C ASP A 336 -10.86 -12.42 25.18
N ILE A 337 -9.57 -12.23 24.85
CA ILE A 337 -9.05 -12.44 23.50
C ILE A 337 -8.51 -13.85 23.26
N GLY A 338 -8.62 -14.76 24.26
CA GLY A 338 -8.19 -16.15 24.13
C GLY A 338 -6.70 -16.35 23.86
N CYS A 339 -5.85 -15.37 24.22
CA CYS A 339 -4.41 -15.41 23.94
C CYS A 339 -3.63 -15.85 25.19
N PRO A 340 -3.00 -17.05 25.19
CA PRO A 340 -2.24 -17.56 26.33
C PRO A 340 -0.89 -16.88 26.53
N VAL A 341 -0.46 -16.04 25.59
CA VAL A 341 0.86 -15.39 25.57
C VAL A 341 0.73 -13.94 25.98
N LYS A 342 1.40 -13.56 27.09
CA LYS A 342 1.43 -12.19 27.63
C LYS A 342 2.43 -11.26 26.91
N ASP A 343 2.99 -11.66 25.76
CA ASP A 343 3.94 -10.83 25.01
C ASP A 343 3.18 -9.82 24.12
N PRO A 344 3.31 -8.51 24.37
CA PRO A 344 2.68 -7.47 23.58
C PRO A 344 2.94 -7.59 22.07
N ARG A 345 4.13 -8.04 21.70
CA ARG A 345 4.53 -8.21 20.30
C ARG A 345 3.78 -9.34 19.60
N TYR A 346 3.46 -10.38 20.35
CA TYR A 346 2.67 -11.51 19.85
C TYR A 346 1.20 -11.12 19.72
N ILE A 347 0.65 -10.48 20.74
CA ILE A 347 -0.74 -10.01 20.76
C ILE A 347 -0.98 -9.01 19.64
N LYS A 348 -0.05 -8.09 19.39
CA LYS A 348 -0.12 -7.10 18.31
C LYS A 348 -0.18 -7.73 16.91
N ARG A 349 0.36 -8.92 16.72
CA ARG A 349 0.26 -9.66 15.46
C ARG A 349 -1.10 -10.32 15.24
N LEU A 350 -1.78 -10.64 16.31
CA LEU A 350 -3.06 -11.36 16.28
C LEU A 350 -4.27 -10.43 16.36
N TYR A 351 -4.17 -9.31 17.10
CA TYR A 351 -5.29 -8.41 17.38
C TYR A 351 -4.93 -6.95 17.14
N ALA A 352 -5.88 -6.23 16.52
CA ALA A 352 -5.78 -4.79 16.43
C ALA A 352 -6.20 -4.15 17.75
N PHE A 353 -5.31 -3.41 18.39
CA PHE A 353 -5.61 -2.63 19.59
C PHE A 353 -4.97 -1.24 19.51
N ASN A 354 -5.52 -0.29 20.24
CA ASN A 354 -5.01 1.08 20.27
C ASN A 354 -3.89 1.21 21.32
N ALA A 355 -4.03 0.54 22.47
CA ALA A 355 -3.00 0.51 23.48
C ALA A 355 -2.99 -0.82 24.26
N PHE A 356 -1.81 -1.20 24.71
CA PHE A 356 -1.56 -2.35 25.55
C PHE A 356 -1.06 -1.84 26.89
N ILE A 357 -1.69 -2.25 27.99
CA ILE A 357 -1.42 -1.74 29.32
C ILE A 357 -0.98 -2.90 30.20
N GLU A 358 0.22 -2.81 30.73
CA GLU A 358 0.77 -3.74 31.71
C GLU A 358 0.97 -3.01 33.03
N GLU A 359 0.50 -3.60 34.13
CA GLU A 359 0.65 -3.05 35.47
C GLU A 359 1.69 -3.85 36.25
N ASP A 360 2.87 -3.26 36.41
CA ASP A 360 3.93 -3.78 37.31
C ASP A 360 4.42 -2.62 38.20
N GLY A 361 3.57 -2.21 39.14
CA GLY A 361 3.83 -1.05 40.00
C GLY A 361 3.74 0.30 39.33
N ALA A 362 3.73 0.35 38.00
CA ALA A 362 3.48 1.48 37.13
C ALA A 362 2.71 1.03 35.88
N PHE A 363 1.94 1.92 35.26
CA PHE A 363 1.30 1.59 33.99
C PHE A 363 2.33 1.70 32.85
N VAL A 364 2.64 0.61 32.20
CA VAL A 364 3.43 0.59 30.97
C VAL A 364 2.45 0.55 29.82
N VAL A 365 2.37 1.66 29.08
CA VAL A 365 1.44 1.83 27.95
C VAL A 365 2.24 1.71 26.66
N ILE A 366 1.94 0.71 25.86
CA ILE A 366 2.53 0.54 24.54
C ILE A 366 1.49 0.95 23.51
N THR A 367 1.67 2.12 22.88
CA THR A 367 0.78 2.60 21.83
C THR A 367 1.31 2.19 20.47
N GLY A 368 0.46 1.70 19.61
CA GLY A 368 0.83 1.34 18.25
C GLY A 368 -0.27 1.63 17.27
N GLN A 369 -0.11 2.67 16.46
CA GLN A 369 -0.83 2.76 15.20
C GLN A 369 -0.16 1.89 14.15
N TYR A 370 -0.92 1.32 13.27
CA TYR A 370 -0.72 0.25 12.29
C TYR A 370 0.54 0.31 11.39
N ASN A 371 1.39 1.31 11.49
CA ASN A 371 2.69 1.39 10.80
C ASN A 371 3.74 2.11 11.67
N ASN A 372 4.54 1.32 12.38
CA ASN A 372 5.94 1.62 12.73
C ASN A 372 6.32 2.57 13.85
N VAL A 373 5.54 2.91 14.88
CA VAL A 373 6.17 3.47 16.07
C VAL A 373 5.53 2.87 17.32
N GLU A 374 6.20 1.91 17.95
CA GLU A 374 5.92 1.53 19.33
C GLU A 374 6.49 2.63 20.24
N GLN A 375 5.61 3.44 20.79
CA GLN A 375 5.98 4.33 21.88
C GLN A 375 5.62 3.62 23.19
N GLU A 376 6.61 3.41 24.03
CA GLU A 376 6.44 2.89 25.37
C GLU A 376 6.44 4.07 26.33
N HIS A 377 5.33 4.23 27.06
CA HIS A 377 5.16 5.25 28.08
C HIS A 377 5.05 4.57 29.44
N ARG A 378 5.90 4.94 30.37
CA ARG A 378 5.81 4.50 31.78
C ARG A 378 5.17 5.60 32.60
N LEU A 379 3.99 5.34 33.13
CA LEU A 379 3.17 6.31 33.83
C LEU A 379 3.17 5.93 35.33
N GLU A 380 3.65 6.84 36.18
CA GLU A 380 3.73 6.65 37.64
C GLU A 380 3.03 7.80 38.37
N GLY A 381 2.43 7.53 39.53
CA GLY A 381 1.85 8.52 40.40
C GLY A 381 0.37 8.82 40.23
N ALA A 382 -0.12 9.83 40.95
CA ALA A 382 -1.55 10.14 41.05
C ALA A 382 -2.20 10.61 39.73
N ASP A 383 -1.41 11.15 38.79
CA ASP A 383 -1.90 11.62 37.50
C ASP A 383 -1.76 10.59 36.37
N ALA A 384 -1.26 9.39 36.66
CA ALA A 384 -1.02 8.35 35.66
C ALA A 384 -2.28 7.98 34.85
N VAL A 385 -3.45 7.93 35.49
CA VAL A 385 -4.73 7.64 34.83
C VAL A 385 -5.15 8.77 33.86
N LYS A 386 -4.89 10.02 34.19
CA LYS A 386 -5.17 11.16 33.29
C LYS A 386 -4.28 11.11 32.04
N GLN A 387 -2.99 10.88 32.24
CA GLN A 387 -2.03 10.74 31.14
C GLN A 387 -2.35 9.52 30.29
N LEU A 388 -2.78 8.41 30.88
CA LEU A 388 -3.26 7.22 30.16
C LEU A 388 -4.43 7.56 29.24
N ILE A 389 -5.42 8.31 29.74
CA ILE A 389 -6.59 8.74 28.95
C ILE A 389 -6.17 9.63 27.78
N GLU A 390 -5.24 10.57 27.99
CA GLU A 390 -4.72 11.42 26.94
C GLU A 390 -3.97 10.65 25.86
N ILE A 391 -3.10 9.72 26.24
CA ILE A 391 -2.34 8.87 25.31
C ILE A 391 -3.26 7.96 24.49
N CYS A 392 -4.29 7.38 25.11
CA CYS A 392 -5.21 6.47 24.44
C CYS A 392 -6.27 7.19 23.61
N ALA A 393 -6.51 8.48 23.81
CA ALA A 393 -7.49 9.27 23.05
C ALA A 393 -6.96 9.81 21.71
N HIS A 394 -5.65 9.78 21.52
CA HIS A 394 -4.95 10.16 20.27
C HIS A 394 -4.53 8.92 19.47
#